data_4951461111348aab54a917b52c01d9cc
#
_entry.id   4951461111348aab54a917b52c01d9cc
#
_cell.length_a   1.000
_cell.length_b   1.000
_cell.length_c   1.000
_cell.angle_alpha   90.00
_cell.angle_beta   90.00
_cell.angle_gamma   90.00
#
_symmetry.space_group_name_H-M   'P 1'
#
loop_
_entity.id
_entity.type
_entity.pdbx_description
1 polymer ?
#
loop_
_entity_poly.entity_id
_entity_poly.type
_entity_poly.pdbx_seq_one_letter_code
_entity_poly.pdbx_strand_id
1 'polypeptide(L)'
;MNDKLRKMARNIKPKISNEVIDNKLVITLSGSVGEPYWFDDKEEDFINEQRVKSLVGDSKQDIIIKLNSPGGDVFEGIATYNYLNELDNHVTIEVTALAASAASIIAMAGDEIVMCMGSQMMIHEASTVTWGNKADHYKTINALETIDSSIVSVYAEKTGIDRDEITDWLSGETWFTAEEAVEKGIANALKERPKPIENKTVTVQVDGEAIANKVIAHFENKYGISASEPKTGLSKIFGGKK
;
A
#
# COMPACT_ATOMS: atom_id res chain seq x y z
N MET A 1 15.87 -17.26 -7.69
CA MET A 1 14.51 -16.79 -8.06
C MET A 1 14.02 -17.58 -9.25
N ASN A 2 12.91 -18.28 -9.08
CA ASN A 2 12.24 -19.11 -10.09
C ASN A 2 11.92 -18.25 -11.35
N ASP A 3 12.01 -18.84 -12.56
CA ASP A 3 11.72 -18.14 -13.82
C ASP A 3 10.30 -17.52 -13.86
N LYS A 4 9.37 -18.11 -13.14
CA LYS A 4 8.00 -17.60 -12.99
C LYS A 4 7.98 -16.28 -12.22
N LEU A 5 8.68 -16.21 -11.09
CA LEU A 5 8.83 -14.99 -10.29
C LEU A 5 9.59 -13.89 -11.05
N ARG A 6 10.64 -14.26 -11.81
CA ARG A 6 11.36 -13.31 -12.68
C ARG A 6 10.45 -12.71 -13.74
N LYS A 7 9.55 -13.49 -14.32
CA LYS A 7 8.57 -12.97 -15.29
C LYS A 7 7.54 -12.05 -14.63
N MET A 8 7.08 -12.40 -13.43
CA MET A 8 6.16 -11.56 -12.65
C MET A 8 6.84 -10.24 -12.23
N ALA A 9 8.09 -10.31 -11.77
CA ALA A 9 8.89 -9.15 -11.39
C ALA A 9 8.99 -8.10 -12.50
N ARG A 10 9.21 -8.54 -13.74
CA ARG A 10 9.30 -7.63 -14.91
C ARG A 10 8.03 -6.85 -15.21
N ASN A 11 6.88 -7.30 -14.72
CA ASN A 11 5.58 -6.65 -14.93
C ASN A 11 5.22 -5.67 -13.80
N ILE A 12 5.90 -5.76 -12.65
CA ILE A 12 5.69 -4.83 -11.53
C ILE A 12 6.56 -3.60 -11.78
N LYS A 13 5.93 -2.49 -12.10
CA LYS A 13 6.64 -1.23 -12.34
C LYS A 13 7.11 -0.66 -11.01
N PRO A 14 8.39 -0.21 -10.92
CA PRO A 14 8.88 0.49 -9.75
C PRO A 14 8.03 1.73 -9.46
N LYS A 15 7.63 1.88 -8.22
CA LYS A 15 7.01 3.09 -7.69
C LYS A 15 7.31 3.17 -6.21
N ILE A 16 8.20 4.06 -5.84
CA ILE A 16 8.63 4.27 -4.47
C ILE A 16 8.40 5.73 -4.12
N SER A 17 7.43 6.00 -3.25
CA SER A 17 7.02 7.36 -2.90
C SER A 17 6.35 7.40 -1.53
N ASN A 18 6.26 8.60 -0.95
CA ASN A 18 5.46 8.85 0.23
C ASN A 18 4.54 10.06 0.03
N GLU A 19 3.47 10.08 0.78
CA GLU A 19 2.50 11.19 0.86
C GLU A 19 1.81 11.16 2.23
N VAL A 20 1.28 12.27 2.67
CA VAL A 20 0.47 12.33 3.90
C VAL A 20 -1.01 12.38 3.53
N ILE A 21 -1.77 11.40 4.00
CA ILE A 21 -3.22 11.28 3.78
C ILE A 21 -3.89 11.07 5.13
N ASP A 22 -4.89 11.87 5.46
CA ASP A 22 -5.67 11.77 6.70
C ASP A 22 -4.78 11.66 7.96
N ASN A 23 -3.74 12.48 8.02
CA ASN A 23 -2.74 12.51 9.09
C ASN A 23 -1.95 11.20 9.28
N LYS A 24 -1.87 10.35 8.26
CA LYS A 24 -1.02 9.16 8.20
C LYS A 24 0.03 9.31 7.12
N LEU A 25 1.23 8.81 7.37
CA LEU A 25 2.27 8.71 6.36
C LEU A 25 2.01 7.46 5.50
N VAL A 26 1.64 7.67 4.25
CA VAL A 26 1.39 6.59 3.28
C VAL A 26 2.62 6.43 2.40
N ILE A 27 3.27 5.27 2.48
CA ILE A 27 4.44 4.91 1.68
C ILE A 27 4.03 3.85 0.66
N THR A 28 4.33 4.09 -0.61
CA THR A 28 4.14 3.10 -1.68
C THR A 28 5.47 2.44 -1.99
N LEU A 29 5.53 1.11 -1.83
CA LEU A 29 6.68 0.27 -2.17
C LEU A 29 6.26 -0.74 -3.24
N SER A 30 6.56 -0.43 -4.49
CA SER A 30 6.33 -1.30 -5.64
C SER A 30 7.63 -1.51 -6.39
N GLY A 31 7.98 -2.76 -6.73
CA GLY A 31 9.21 -3.10 -7.41
C GLY A 31 10.00 -4.19 -6.71
N SER A 32 11.25 -4.40 -7.13
CA SER A 32 12.15 -5.41 -6.57
C SER A 32 12.79 -4.95 -5.27
N VAL A 33 13.05 -5.90 -4.37
CA VAL A 33 13.85 -5.68 -3.15
C VAL A 33 15.33 -5.86 -3.49
N GLY A 34 16.17 -4.90 -3.08
CA GLY A 34 17.62 -5.00 -3.28
C GLY A 34 18.28 -3.70 -3.70
N GLU A 35 19.42 -3.86 -4.32
CA GLU A 35 20.27 -2.81 -4.86
C GLU A 35 20.46 -2.97 -6.38
N PRO A 36 20.79 -1.90 -7.11
CA PRO A 36 21.09 -2.00 -8.54
C PRO A 36 22.26 -2.95 -8.81
N TYR A 37 22.06 -3.92 -9.71
CA TYR A 37 23.13 -4.83 -10.13
C TYR A 37 23.90 -4.35 -11.36
N TRP A 38 23.30 -3.44 -12.15
CA TRP A 38 23.86 -2.95 -13.41
C TRP A 38 23.97 -1.43 -13.39
N PHE A 39 24.93 -0.89 -14.14
CA PHE A 39 25.17 0.56 -14.23
C PHE A 39 23.99 1.35 -14.77
N ASP A 40 23.05 0.70 -15.47
CA ASP A 40 21.86 1.31 -16.05
C ASP A 40 20.65 1.24 -15.09
N ASP A 41 20.74 0.47 -14.00
CA ASP A 41 19.68 0.39 -12.99
C ASP A 41 19.71 1.65 -12.14
N LYS A 42 18.54 2.17 -11.82
CA LYS A 42 18.41 3.33 -10.93
C LYS A 42 18.18 2.86 -9.51
N GLU A 43 18.96 3.38 -8.58
CA GLU A 43 18.82 3.09 -7.14
C GLU A 43 17.41 3.36 -6.62
N GLU A 44 16.76 4.40 -7.16
CA GLU A 44 15.40 4.78 -6.82
C GLU A 44 14.31 3.76 -7.22
N ASP A 45 14.64 2.78 -8.06
CA ASP A 45 13.74 1.73 -8.53
C ASP A 45 13.71 0.49 -7.63
N PHE A 46 14.55 0.45 -6.58
CA PHE A 46 14.67 -0.69 -5.67
C PHE A 46 14.16 -0.37 -4.27
N ILE A 47 13.55 -1.37 -3.65
CA ILE A 47 13.13 -1.34 -2.24
C ILE A 47 14.30 -1.84 -1.41
N ASN A 48 14.85 -0.97 -0.56
CA ASN A 48 15.90 -1.31 0.39
C ASN A 48 15.72 -0.51 1.69
N GLU A 49 16.46 -0.89 2.73
CA GLU A 49 16.35 -0.26 4.06
C GLU A 49 16.62 1.23 4.00
N GLN A 50 17.68 1.65 3.32
CA GLN A 50 18.07 3.07 3.23
C GLN A 50 16.99 3.91 2.56
N ARG A 51 16.37 3.38 1.50
CA ARG A 51 15.27 4.04 0.80
C ARG A 51 14.04 4.19 1.67
N VAL A 52 13.62 3.12 2.35
CA VAL A 52 12.48 3.15 3.27
C VAL A 52 12.72 4.14 4.39
N LYS A 53 13.93 4.15 4.98
CA LYS A 53 14.36 5.09 5.99
C LYS A 53 14.26 6.55 5.54
N SER A 54 14.67 6.84 4.30
CA SER A 54 14.55 8.17 3.71
C SER A 54 13.10 8.63 3.53
N LEU A 55 12.18 7.70 3.28
CA LEU A 55 10.75 7.98 3.10
C LEU A 55 10.01 8.18 4.42
N VAL A 56 10.41 7.46 5.47
CA VAL A 56 9.88 7.62 6.84
C VAL A 56 10.37 8.94 7.43
N GLY A 57 11.66 9.26 7.29
CA GLY A 57 12.27 10.46 7.86
C GLY A 57 12.01 10.56 9.37
N ASP A 58 11.70 11.76 9.84
CA ASP A 58 11.38 12.05 11.24
C ASP A 58 9.86 11.99 11.54
N SER A 59 9.07 11.29 10.71
CA SER A 59 7.62 11.21 10.87
C SER A 59 7.25 10.61 12.24
N LYS A 60 6.24 11.23 12.88
CA LYS A 60 5.63 10.71 14.11
C LYS A 60 4.20 10.21 13.88
N GLN A 61 3.77 10.19 12.63
CA GLN A 61 2.45 9.74 12.24
C GLN A 61 2.42 8.21 12.12
N ASP A 62 1.24 7.61 12.26
CA ASP A 62 1.04 6.21 11.85
C ASP A 62 1.44 6.05 10.37
N ILE A 63 2.02 4.90 10.05
CA ILE A 63 2.55 4.59 8.73
C ILE A 63 1.68 3.54 8.06
N ILE A 64 1.30 3.80 6.81
CA ILE A 64 0.68 2.80 5.95
C ILE A 64 1.64 2.49 4.80
N ILE A 65 2.12 1.26 4.70
CA ILE A 65 2.96 0.79 3.60
C ILE A 65 2.11 0.03 2.59
N LYS A 66 1.94 0.58 1.39
CA LYS A 66 1.31 -0.10 0.26
C LYS A 66 2.36 -0.93 -0.47
N LEU A 67 2.37 -2.24 -0.23
CA LEU A 67 3.38 -3.16 -0.72
C LEU A 67 2.90 -3.92 -1.96
N ASN A 68 3.74 -3.92 -3.02
CA ASN A 68 3.56 -4.73 -4.22
C ASN A 68 4.92 -5.15 -4.79
N SER A 69 5.44 -6.31 -4.40
CA SER A 69 6.80 -6.70 -4.73
C SER A 69 6.94 -8.22 -4.92
N PRO A 70 7.74 -8.64 -5.91
CA PRO A 70 8.10 -10.05 -6.10
C PRO A 70 9.21 -10.49 -5.13
N GLY A 71 9.71 -9.61 -4.27
CA GLY A 71 10.90 -9.82 -3.45
C GLY A 71 12.19 -9.50 -4.19
N GLY A 72 13.26 -10.16 -3.79
CA GLY A 72 14.61 -9.93 -4.30
C GLY A 72 15.68 -10.33 -3.30
N ASP A 73 16.52 -9.41 -2.88
CA ASP A 73 17.58 -9.66 -1.91
C ASP A 73 17.02 -9.91 -0.51
N VAL A 74 17.40 -11.03 0.08
CA VAL A 74 16.91 -11.45 1.40
C VAL A 74 17.45 -10.57 2.52
N PHE A 75 18.70 -10.12 2.41
CA PHE A 75 19.32 -9.31 3.45
C PHE A 75 18.74 -7.90 3.48
N GLU A 76 18.43 -7.32 2.31
CA GLU A 76 17.68 -6.06 2.22
C GLU A 76 16.25 -6.21 2.74
N GLY A 77 15.61 -7.36 2.51
CA GLY A 77 14.32 -7.68 3.09
C GLY A 77 14.36 -7.70 4.62
N ILE A 78 15.36 -8.39 5.20
CA ILE A 78 15.56 -8.48 6.65
C ILE A 78 15.97 -7.11 7.25
N ALA A 79 16.84 -6.36 6.59
CA ALA A 79 17.24 -5.03 7.06
C ALA A 79 16.02 -4.08 7.10
N THR A 80 15.21 -4.10 6.06
CA THR A 80 13.96 -3.30 6.00
C THR A 80 12.97 -3.72 7.08
N TYR A 81 12.79 -5.04 7.30
CA TYR A 81 11.97 -5.58 8.38
C TYR A 81 12.44 -5.06 9.74
N ASN A 82 13.73 -5.20 10.07
CA ASN A 82 14.27 -4.75 11.34
C ASN A 82 14.10 -3.24 11.54
N TYR A 83 14.39 -2.44 10.51
CA TYR A 83 14.20 -1.00 10.59
C TYR A 83 12.76 -0.60 10.89
N LEU A 84 11.79 -1.19 10.19
CA LEU A 84 10.37 -0.89 10.42
C LEU A 84 9.89 -1.34 11.81
N ASN A 85 10.41 -2.47 12.29
CA ASN A 85 10.06 -3.03 13.60
C ASN A 85 10.64 -2.24 14.78
N GLU A 86 11.69 -1.42 14.54
CA GLU A 86 12.30 -0.52 15.53
C GLU A 86 11.59 0.83 15.66
N LEU A 87 10.63 1.13 14.77
CA LEU A 87 9.91 2.40 14.79
C LEU A 87 8.91 2.47 15.96
N ASP A 88 8.80 3.64 16.58
CA ASP A 88 7.74 3.93 17.56
C ASP A 88 6.36 4.14 16.89
N ASN A 89 6.32 4.23 15.57
CA ASN A 89 5.10 4.46 14.79
C ASN A 89 4.28 3.17 14.70
N HIS A 90 2.95 3.27 14.70
CA HIS A 90 2.13 2.14 14.29
C HIS A 90 2.25 1.93 12.77
N VAL A 91 2.69 0.75 12.35
CA VAL A 91 2.94 0.38 10.95
C VAL A 91 1.86 -0.58 10.47
N THR A 92 1.06 -0.16 9.49
CA THR A 92 0.14 -1.05 8.76
C THR A 92 0.72 -1.37 7.39
N ILE A 93 0.85 -2.66 7.06
CA ILE A 93 1.28 -3.08 5.72
C ILE A 93 0.08 -3.58 4.93
N GLU A 94 -0.25 -2.86 3.86
CA GLU A 94 -1.29 -3.21 2.91
C GLU A 94 -0.68 -3.93 1.71
N VAL A 95 -0.88 -5.23 1.58
CA VAL A 95 -0.47 -5.98 0.38
C VAL A 95 -1.46 -5.68 -0.74
N THR A 96 -1.05 -4.86 -1.71
CA THR A 96 -1.96 -4.35 -2.75
C THR A 96 -2.14 -5.30 -3.94
N ALA A 97 -1.14 -6.13 -4.24
CA ALA A 97 -1.23 -7.18 -5.25
C ALA A 97 -0.36 -8.40 -4.90
N LEU A 98 0.92 -8.19 -4.56
CA LEU A 98 1.85 -9.28 -4.29
C LEU A 98 2.83 -8.89 -3.17
N ALA A 99 3.02 -9.78 -2.20
CA ALA A 99 4.14 -9.77 -1.29
C ALA A 99 4.82 -11.15 -1.35
N ALA A 100 5.86 -11.28 -2.18
CA ALA A 100 6.52 -12.56 -2.40
C ALA A 100 7.98 -12.54 -1.93
N SER A 101 8.48 -13.68 -1.42
CA SER A 101 9.90 -13.86 -1.05
C SER A 101 10.36 -12.78 -0.06
N ALA A 102 11.45 -12.07 -0.30
CA ALA A 102 11.94 -11.00 0.58
C ALA A 102 10.89 -9.92 0.90
N ALA A 103 9.91 -9.68 0.01
CA ALA A 103 8.83 -8.73 0.30
C ALA A 103 7.83 -9.27 1.34
N SER A 104 7.62 -10.57 1.42
CA SER A 104 6.81 -11.15 2.50
C SER A 104 7.51 -11.05 3.87
N ILE A 105 8.85 -11.07 3.89
CA ILE A 105 9.63 -10.77 5.11
C ILE A 105 9.40 -9.33 5.55
N ILE A 106 9.44 -8.38 4.62
CA ILE A 106 9.12 -6.96 4.91
C ILE A 106 7.71 -6.83 5.46
N ALA A 107 6.75 -7.61 4.92
CA ALA A 107 5.37 -7.57 5.40
C ALA A 107 5.24 -7.96 6.89
N MET A 108 6.12 -8.83 7.39
CA MET A 108 6.11 -9.24 8.80
C MET A 108 6.45 -8.10 9.78
N ALA A 109 6.99 -6.98 9.31
CA ALA A 109 7.27 -5.82 10.16
C ALA A 109 6.02 -5.00 10.52
N GLY A 110 4.89 -5.20 9.84
CA GLY A 110 3.66 -4.46 10.15
C GLY A 110 3.06 -4.86 11.49
N ASP A 111 2.67 -3.90 12.33
CA ASP A 111 1.80 -4.19 13.49
C ASP A 111 0.50 -4.83 13.00
N GLU A 112 0.01 -4.37 11.87
CA GLU A 112 -1.13 -4.93 11.16
C GLU A 112 -0.76 -5.24 9.71
N ILE A 113 -1.07 -6.46 9.24
CA ILE A 113 -0.89 -6.91 7.84
C ILE A 113 -2.27 -7.08 7.21
N VAL A 114 -2.57 -6.24 6.24
CA VAL A 114 -3.88 -6.18 5.57
C VAL A 114 -3.74 -6.64 4.12
N MET A 115 -4.46 -7.68 3.75
CA MET A 115 -4.49 -8.18 2.38
C MET A 115 -5.59 -7.50 1.58
N CYS A 116 -5.25 -6.87 0.46
CA CYS A 116 -6.23 -6.36 -0.48
C CYS A 116 -6.92 -7.50 -1.24
N MET A 117 -8.14 -7.29 -1.70
CA MET A 117 -8.88 -8.29 -2.47
C MET A 117 -8.10 -8.73 -3.70
N GLY A 118 -7.87 -10.04 -3.83
CA GLY A 118 -7.12 -10.65 -4.93
C GLY A 118 -5.61 -10.52 -4.82
N SER A 119 -5.08 -9.92 -3.74
CA SER A 119 -3.65 -9.96 -3.47
C SER A 119 -3.18 -11.35 -3.05
N GLN A 120 -1.89 -11.58 -3.17
CA GLN A 120 -1.27 -12.85 -2.83
C GLN A 120 -0.02 -12.61 -1.97
N MET A 121 0.28 -13.59 -1.13
CA MET A 121 1.55 -13.69 -0.43
C MET A 121 2.25 -14.99 -0.84
N MET A 122 3.58 -14.96 -0.97
CA MET A 122 4.35 -16.17 -1.27
C MET A 122 5.60 -16.23 -0.40
N ILE A 123 5.82 -17.38 0.16
CA ILE A 123 7.01 -17.66 0.96
C ILE A 123 7.74 -18.88 0.42
N HIS A 124 9.05 -18.85 0.45
CA HIS A 124 9.92 -19.93 0.00
C HIS A 124 11.31 -19.82 0.64
N GLU A 125 12.07 -20.90 0.58
CA GLU A 125 13.47 -20.96 1.00
C GLU A 125 14.34 -19.96 0.20
N ALA A 126 15.42 -19.52 0.81
CA ALA A 126 16.42 -18.70 0.14
C ALA A 126 17.06 -19.47 -1.03
N SER A 127 17.38 -18.74 -2.09
CA SER A 127 17.99 -19.34 -3.27
C SER A 127 19.13 -18.48 -3.80
N THR A 128 20.19 -19.14 -4.29
CA THR A 128 21.31 -18.45 -4.91
C THR A 128 21.88 -19.27 -6.07
N VAL A 129 22.72 -18.62 -6.86
CA VAL A 129 23.56 -19.30 -7.85
C VAL A 129 24.93 -19.52 -7.25
N THR A 130 25.45 -20.72 -7.33
CA THR A 130 26.76 -21.08 -6.83
C THR A 130 27.63 -21.66 -7.93
N TRP A 131 28.92 -21.38 -7.85
CA TRP A 131 29.93 -21.87 -8.77
C TRP A 131 31.17 -22.28 -7.98
N GLY A 132 31.78 -23.42 -8.32
CA GLY A 132 32.97 -23.89 -7.63
C GLY A 132 33.10 -25.42 -7.60
N ASN A 133 33.96 -25.93 -6.74
CA ASN A 133 34.11 -27.34 -6.48
C ASN A 133 33.06 -27.85 -5.48
N LYS A 134 33.06 -29.16 -5.21
CA LYS A 134 32.14 -29.78 -4.27
C LYS A 134 32.09 -29.10 -2.90
N ALA A 135 33.26 -28.73 -2.36
CA ALA A 135 33.32 -28.07 -1.04
C ALA A 135 32.68 -26.69 -1.03
N ASP A 136 32.78 -25.96 -2.15
CA ASP A 136 32.16 -24.62 -2.29
C ASP A 136 30.64 -24.75 -2.36
N HIS A 137 30.11 -25.78 -3.04
CA HIS A 137 28.66 -26.04 -3.04
C HIS A 137 28.14 -26.42 -1.65
N TYR A 138 28.87 -27.22 -0.85
CA TYR A 138 28.46 -27.50 0.53
C TYR A 138 28.45 -26.27 1.42
N LYS A 139 29.44 -25.37 1.27
CA LYS A 139 29.41 -24.10 2.02
C LYS A 139 28.17 -23.27 1.66
N THR A 140 27.79 -23.23 0.39
CA THR A 140 26.60 -22.51 -0.04
C THR A 140 25.33 -23.13 0.54
N ILE A 141 25.22 -24.46 0.58
CA ILE A 141 24.09 -25.14 1.21
C ILE A 141 23.98 -24.76 2.68
N ASN A 142 25.08 -24.86 3.44
CA ASN A 142 25.06 -24.50 4.87
C ASN A 142 24.71 -23.03 5.10
N ALA A 143 25.11 -22.11 4.20
CA ALA A 143 24.72 -20.71 4.27
C ALA A 143 23.21 -20.51 4.04
N LEU A 144 22.64 -21.21 3.04
CA LEU A 144 21.20 -21.18 2.76
C LEU A 144 20.39 -21.73 3.95
N GLU A 145 20.78 -22.86 4.54
CA GLU A 145 20.15 -23.42 5.74
C GLU A 145 20.13 -22.41 6.90
N THR A 146 21.23 -21.64 7.07
CA THR A 146 21.31 -20.61 8.10
C THR A 146 20.36 -19.43 7.81
N ILE A 147 20.27 -19.02 6.55
CA ILE A 147 19.35 -17.95 6.12
C ILE A 147 17.91 -18.42 6.32
N ASP A 148 17.56 -19.64 5.91
CA ASP A 148 16.22 -20.20 6.04
C ASP A 148 15.79 -20.28 7.52
N SER A 149 16.69 -20.70 8.41
CA SER A 149 16.42 -20.68 9.85
C SER A 149 16.14 -19.28 10.38
N SER A 150 16.80 -18.25 9.85
CA SER A 150 16.55 -16.84 10.20
C SER A 150 15.19 -16.39 9.68
N ILE A 151 14.84 -16.73 8.44
CA ILE A 151 13.53 -16.45 7.83
C ILE A 151 12.41 -17.10 8.66
N VAL A 152 12.54 -18.38 9.01
CA VAL A 152 11.58 -19.08 9.90
C VAL A 152 11.40 -18.32 11.20
N SER A 153 12.48 -17.79 11.79
CA SER A 153 12.39 -17.04 13.04
C SER A 153 11.56 -15.76 12.90
N VAL A 154 11.71 -15.02 11.80
CA VAL A 154 10.92 -13.81 11.52
C VAL A 154 9.42 -14.13 11.44
N TYR A 155 9.05 -15.17 10.70
CA TYR A 155 7.63 -15.55 10.59
C TYR A 155 7.07 -16.06 11.92
N ALA A 156 7.81 -16.94 12.62
CA ALA A 156 7.35 -17.50 13.88
C ALA A 156 7.16 -16.45 14.97
N GLU A 157 8.08 -15.47 15.07
CA GLU A 157 7.97 -14.35 16.01
C GLU A 157 6.74 -13.49 15.72
N LYS A 158 6.51 -13.16 14.44
CA LYS A 158 5.40 -12.31 14.03
C LYS A 158 4.05 -12.98 14.19
N THR A 159 3.93 -14.24 13.78
CA THR A 159 2.63 -14.92 13.63
C THR A 159 2.27 -15.83 14.81
N GLY A 160 3.28 -16.28 15.56
CA GLY A 160 3.10 -17.32 16.60
C GLY A 160 2.86 -18.73 16.02
N ILE A 161 2.97 -18.91 14.71
CA ILE A 161 2.82 -20.20 14.03
C ILE A 161 4.04 -21.08 14.34
N ASP A 162 3.80 -22.38 14.43
CA ASP A 162 4.86 -23.36 14.71
C ASP A 162 5.96 -23.32 13.63
N ARG A 163 7.21 -23.42 14.08
CA ARG A 163 8.38 -23.32 13.20
C ARG A 163 8.44 -24.44 12.16
N ASP A 164 8.00 -25.65 12.51
CA ASP A 164 7.99 -26.78 11.59
C ASP A 164 6.95 -26.56 10.49
N GLU A 165 5.78 -26.01 10.81
CA GLU A 165 4.76 -25.64 9.82
C GLU A 165 5.27 -24.53 8.87
N ILE A 166 5.96 -23.51 9.39
CA ILE A 166 6.57 -22.46 8.55
C ILE A 166 7.67 -23.07 7.66
N THR A 167 8.48 -23.98 8.18
CA THR A 167 9.53 -24.67 7.42
C THR A 167 8.94 -25.48 6.27
N ASP A 168 7.83 -26.18 6.50
CA ASP A 168 7.10 -26.92 5.46
C ASP A 168 6.56 -25.97 4.38
N TRP A 169 6.03 -24.81 4.76
CA TRP A 169 5.56 -23.80 3.79
C TRP A 169 6.71 -23.21 2.96
N LEU A 170 7.86 -22.91 3.58
CA LEU A 170 9.03 -22.39 2.88
C LEU A 170 9.57 -23.42 1.87
N SER A 171 9.75 -24.68 2.29
CA SER A 171 10.28 -25.73 1.44
C SER A 171 9.32 -26.09 0.29
N GLY A 172 8.01 -25.91 0.50
CA GLY A 172 6.98 -26.11 -0.50
C GLY A 172 6.78 -24.97 -1.50
N GLU A 173 7.46 -23.82 -1.37
CA GLU A 173 7.16 -22.60 -2.11
C GLU A 173 5.65 -22.28 -2.03
N THR A 174 5.17 -21.91 -0.86
CA THR A 174 3.74 -21.78 -0.60
C THR A 174 3.19 -20.41 -1.02
N TRP A 175 2.11 -20.47 -1.78
CA TRP A 175 1.34 -19.31 -2.21
C TRP A 175 0.04 -19.24 -1.44
N PHE A 176 -0.28 -18.07 -0.89
CA PHE A 176 -1.52 -17.79 -0.19
C PHE A 176 -2.34 -16.77 -0.95
N THR A 177 -3.62 -17.03 -1.14
CA THR A 177 -4.60 -16.00 -1.46
C THR A 177 -4.75 -15.04 -0.27
N ALA A 178 -5.42 -13.91 -0.46
CA ALA A 178 -5.67 -12.98 0.62
C ALA A 178 -6.45 -13.64 1.77
N GLU A 179 -7.44 -14.45 1.43
CA GLU A 179 -8.29 -15.19 2.37
C GLU A 179 -7.49 -16.25 3.13
N GLU A 180 -6.67 -17.06 2.42
CA GLU A 180 -5.83 -18.08 3.04
C GLU A 180 -4.76 -17.47 3.96
N ALA A 181 -4.17 -16.32 3.57
CA ALA A 181 -3.19 -15.63 4.41
C ALA A 181 -3.78 -15.21 5.76
N VAL A 182 -5.04 -14.76 5.77
CA VAL A 182 -5.76 -14.42 7.00
C VAL A 182 -6.19 -15.66 7.76
N GLU A 183 -6.73 -16.69 7.10
CA GLU A 183 -7.14 -17.96 7.72
C GLU A 183 -5.96 -18.66 8.40
N LYS A 184 -4.79 -18.64 7.77
CA LYS A 184 -3.56 -19.22 8.30
C LYS A 184 -2.86 -18.37 9.35
N GLY A 185 -3.31 -17.15 9.59
CA GLY A 185 -2.72 -16.25 10.56
C GLY A 185 -1.42 -15.57 10.12
N ILE A 186 -1.06 -15.64 8.83
CA ILE A 186 0.10 -14.96 8.27
C ILE A 186 -0.21 -13.49 7.94
N ALA A 187 -1.49 -13.13 7.85
CA ALA A 187 -2.01 -11.77 7.79
C ALA A 187 -3.14 -11.56 8.82
N ASN A 188 -3.40 -10.29 9.16
CA ASN A 188 -4.36 -9.96 10.21
C ASN A 188 -5.78 -9.78 9.67
N ALA A 189 -5.93 -9.18 8.48
CA ALA A 189 -7.25 -8.83 7.95
C ALA A 189 -7.29 -8.74 6.43
N LEU A 190 -8.50 -8.85 5.88
CA LEU A 190 -8.80 -8.42 4.52
C LEU A 190 -9.14 -6.94 4.52
N LYS A 191 -8.68 -6.20 3.51
CA LYS A 191 -9.02 -4.80 3.35
C LYS A 191 -10.50 -4.63 3.05
N GLU A 192 -11.21 -3.95 3.95
CA GLU A 192 -12.60 -3.61 3.73
C GLU A 192 -12.77 -2.66 2.53
N ARG A 193 -13.79 -2.90 1.73
CA ARG A 193 -14.19 -1.91 0.73
C ARG A 193 -14.78 -0.70 1.44
N PRO A 194 -14.43 0.53 1.00
CA PRO A 194 -15.15 1.70 1.47
C PRO A 194 -16.66 1.47 1.27
N LYS A 195 -17.44 1.61 2.32
CA LYS A 195 -18.89 1.57 2.18
C LYS A 195 -19.28 2.63 1.16
N PRO A 196 -20.23 2.35 0.23
CA PRO A 196 -20.74 3.37 -0.66
C PRO A 196 -21.17 4.57 0.18
N ILE A 197 -20.71 5.75 -0.18
CA ILE A 197 -21.20 6.98 0.46
C ILE A 197 -22.71 6.97 0.22
N GLU A 198 -23.49 6.76 1.27
CA GLU A 198 -24.92 7.02 1.19
C GLU A 198 -25.06 8.47 0.72
N ASN A 199 -25.54 8.67 -0.49
CA ASN A 199 -25.86 9.98 -1.00
C ASN A 199 -26.95 10.57 -0.09
N LYS A 200 -26.55 11.19 1.00
CA LYS A 200 -27.46 12.06 1.75
C LYS A 200 -27.83 13.18 0.79
N THR A 201 -29.01 13.04 0.21
CA THR A 201 -29.61 14.14 -0.58
C THR A 201 -29.72 15.31 0.39
N VAL A 202 -28.78 16.22 0.32
CA VAL A 202 -28.92 17.51 1.02
C VAL A 202 -29.93 18.31 0.21
N THR A 203 -31.18 18.28 0.66
CA THR A 203 -32.19 19.16 0.10
C THR A 203 -31.90 20.56 0.63
N VAL A 204 -31.20 21.34 -0.17
CA VAL A 204 -31.03 22.77 0.12
C VAL A 204 -32.36 23.44 -0.24
N GLN A 205 -33.17 23.78 0.75
CA GLN A 205 -34.29 24.67 0.56
C GLN A 205 -33.75 26.07 0.28
N VAL A 206 -33.77 26.48 -0.96
CA VAL A 206 -33.40 27.83 -1.38
C VAL A 206 -34.65 28.65 -1.30
N ASP A 207 -34.68 29.57 -0.34
CA ASP A 207 -35.73 30.59 -0.29
C ASP A 207 -35.49 31.59 -1.42
N GLY A 208 -36.15 31.39 -2.53
CA GLY A 208 -36.03 32.21 -3.73
C GLY A 208 -36.45 33.67 -3.52
N GLU A 209 -37.40 33.94 -2.61
CA GLU A 209 -37.83 35.31 -2.26
C GLU A 209 -36.75 36.02 -1.46
N ALA A 210 -36.12 35.36 -0.49
CA ALA A 210 -35.04 35.96 0.28
C ALA A 210 -33.82 36.31 -0.59
N ILE A 211 -33.52 35.49 -1.59
CA ILE A 211 -32.44 35.79 -2.55
C ILE A 211 -32.83 36.94 -3.47
N ALA A 212 -34.04 36.93 -4.03
CA ALA A 212 -34.52 38.01 -4.90
C ALA A 212 -34.50 39.35 -4.17
N ASN A 213 -34.99 39.41 -2.93
CA ASN A 213 -34.99 40.59 -2.12
C ASN A 213 -33.57 41.11 -1.79
N LYS A 214 -32.61 40.22 -1.53
CA LYS A 214 -31.20 40.60 -1.33
C LYS A 214 -30.55 41.15 -2.60
N VAL A 215 -30.87 40.55 -3.75
CA VAL A 215 -30.38 41.04 -5.05
C VAL A 215 -30.96 42.40 -5.37
N ILE A 216 -32.27 42.60 -5.20
CA ILE A 216 -32.94 43.89 -5.40
C ILE A 216 -32.34 44.97 -4.48
N ALA A 217 -32.24 44.69 -3.19
CA ALA A 217 -31.64 45.64 -2.23
C ALA A 217 -30.18 45.98 -2.57
N HIS A 218 -29.40 45.02 -3.11
CA HIS A 218 -28.04 45.29 -3.57
C HIS A 218 -28.00 46.26 -4.76
N PHE A 219 -28.91 46.09 -5.73
CA PHE A 219 -28.98 46.95 -6.90
C PHE A 219 -29.50 48.35 -6.54
N GLU A 220 -30.51 48.45 -5.67
CA GLU A 220 -31.02 49.72 -5.16
C GLU A 220 -29.93 50.53 -4.44
N ASN A 221 -29.15 49.86 -3.59
CA ASN A 221 -28.07 50.49 -2.82
C ASN A 221 -26.87 50.90 -3.68
N LYS A 222 -26.55 50.12 -4.71
CA LYS A 222 -25.37 50.33 -5.56
C LYS A 222 -25.62 51.28 -6.72
N TYR A 223 -26.85 51.35 -7.23
CA TYR A 223 -27.17 52.09 -8.46
C TYR A 223 -28.30 53.10 -8.29
N GLY A 224 -28.89 53.24 -7.09
CA GLY A 224 -29.94 54.18 -6.81
C GLY A 224 -31.25 53.92 -7.58
N ILE A 225 -31.45 52.67 -8.03
CA ILE A 225 -32.62 52.29 -8.83
C ILE A 225 -33.66 51.73 -7.87
N SER A 226 -34.66 52.55 -7.50
CA SER A 226 -35.82 52.02 -6.77
C SER A 226 -36.67 51.17 -7.69
N ALA A 227 -36.98 49.95 -7.24
CA ALA A 227 -37.91 49.05 -7.93
C ALA A 227 -39.34 49.59 -7.79
N SER A 228 -39.65 50.67 -8.55
CA SER A 228 -41.04 51.02 -8.77
C SER A 228 -41.70 49.93 -9.62
N GLU A 229 -42.91 49.51 -9.21
CA GLU A 229 -43.71 48.42 -9.72
C GLU A 229 -43.53 48.09 -11.21
N PRO A 230 -43.49 46.80 -11.58
CA PRO A 230 -43.32 46.41 -12.97
C PRO A 230 -44.54 46.81 -13.78
N LYS A 231 -44.46 47.94 -14.44
CA LYS A 231 -45.43 48.26 -15.48
C LYS A 231 -45.28 47.22 -16.60
N THR A 232 -46.17 46.23 -16.55
CA THR A 232 -46.67 45.46 -17.72
C THR A 232 -45.69 45.28 -18.88
N GLY A 233 -44.93 44.20 -18.88
CA GLY A 233 -44.15 43.80 -20.02
C GLY A 233 -43.68 42.34 -20.01
N LEU A 234 -43.32 41.83 -18.87
CA LEU A 234 -42.72 40.50 -18.73
C LEU A 234 -43.77 39.37 -18.51
N SER A 235 -44.97 39.64 -18.07
CA SER A 235 -46.05 38.65 -17.92
C SER A 235 -46.53 38.05 -19.25
N LYS A 236 -46.23 38.68 -20.40
CA LYS A 236 -46.55 38.15 -21.72
C LYS A 236 -45.51 37.16 -22.27
N ILE A 237 -44.31 37.10 -21.67
CA ILE A 237 -43.27 36.23 -22.18
C ILE A 237 -43.30 34.85 -21.51
N PHE A 238 -43.81 34.75 -20.30
CA PHE A 238 -43.86 33.48 -19.55
C PHE A 238 -45.29 32.94 -19.33
N GLY A 239 -46.29 33.56 -19.93
CA GLY A 239 -47.69 33.11 -19.91
C GLY A 239 -47.95 32.09 -21.04
N GLY A 240 -47.41 30.92 -20.93
CA GLY A 240 -47.69 29.77 -21.82
C GLY A 240 -48.84 28.94 -21.25
N LYS A 241 -49.98 29.05 -21.84
CA LYS A 241 -51.15 28.14 -21.99
C LYS A 241 -51.23 26.92 -21.07
N LYS A 242 -52.44 26.80 -20.55
CA LYS A 242 -53.09 25.55 -20.04
C LYS A 242 -52.80 24.33 -20.89
#